data_bee724a991d7ce8d8a489baac475d48a
#
_entry.id   bee724a991d7ce8d8a489baac475d48a
#
_cell.length_a   1.000
_cell.length_b   1.000
_cell.length_c   1.000
_cell.angle_alpha   90.00
_cell.angle_beta   90.00
_cell.angle_gamma   90.00
#
_symmetry.space_group_name_H-M   'P 1'
#
loop_
_entity.id
_entity.type
_entity.pdbx_description
1 polymer ?
#
loop_
_entity_poly.entity_id
_entity_poly.type
_entity_poly.pdbx_seq_one_letter_code
_entity_poly.pdbx_strand_id
1 'polypeptide(L)'
;MKQDTICVQGGYTPGNGEPRQVPIIQSTTFKYATSEDMGKLFDLEADGYFYSRLQNPTNDIVAKKICELEGGTAAMLTSSGQAATFYAIFNIASCGDHVVSSSSIYGGSYNLFAVTMKRMGVE
;
A
#
# COMPACT_ATOMS: atom_id res chain seq x y z
N MET A 1 19.98 -1.61 -9.29
CA MET A 1 20.79 -2.22 -8.21
C MET A 1 20.69 -3.75 -8.29
N LYS A 2 21.66 -4.50 -7.70
CA LYS A 2 21.50 -5.95 -7.52
C LYS A 2 20.46 -6.21 -6.42
N GLN A 3 19.76 -7.33 -6.50
CA GLN A 3 18.68 -7.68 -5.57
C GLN A 3 19.13 -7.62 -4.09
N ASP A 4 20.30 -8.20 -3.78
CA ASP A 4 20.85 -8.16 -2.42
C ASP A 4 21.05 -6.73 -1.90
N THR A 5 21.47 -5.82 -2.79
CA THR A 5 21.65 -4.40 -2.44
C THR A 5 20.32 -3.72 -2.18
N ILE A 6 19.28 -4.04 -2.97
CA ILE A 6 17.93 -3.53 -2.76
C ILE A 6 17.38 -4.02 -1.42
N CYS A 7 17.57 -5.28 -1.05
CA CYS A 7 17.16 -5.81 0.24
C CYS A 7 17.70 -4.99 1.43
N VAL A 8 18.92 -4.48 1.31
CA VAL A 8 19.56 -3.70 2.37
C VAL A 8 19.25 -2.21 2.27
N GLN A 9 19.35 -1.62 1.08
CA GLN A 9 19.32 -0.17 0.89
C GLN A 9 18.08 0.37 0.17
N GLY A 10 17.26 -0.49 -0.45
CA GLY A 10 16.10 -0.06 -1.22
C GLY A 10 15.01 0.60 -0.37
N GLY A 11 14.20 1.43 -1.01
CA GLY A 11 13.04 2.08 -0.42
C GLY A 11 13.33 3.30 0.46
N TYR A 12 14.57 3.52 0.90
CA TYR A 12 14.95 4.64 1.77
C TYR A 12 16.28 5.26 1.37
N THR A 13 16.26 6.55 1.16
CA THR A 13 17.47 7.35 0.93
C THR A 13 17.47 8.48 1.96
N PRO A 14 18.33 8.43 3.00
CA PRO A 14 18.38 9.48 4.00
C PRO A 14 18.92 10.78 3.40
N GLY A 15 18.33 11.89 3.79
CA GLY A 15 18.79 13.23 3.49
C GLY A 15 19.98 13.65 4.38
N ASN A 16 20.43 14.91 4.19
CA ASN A 16 21.52 15.43 4.99
C ASN A 16 21.12 15.59 6.46
N GLY A 17 21.85 14.93 7.36
CA GLY A 17 21.55 14.93 8.80
C GLY A 17 20.44 13.95 9.23
N GLU A 18 19.87 13.19 8.32
CA GLU A 18 18.86 12.19 8.64
C GLU A 18 19.49 10.85 9.09
N PRO A 19 18.77 10.04 9.87
CA PRO A 19 19.23 8.72 10.29
C PRO A 19 19.49 7.80 9.09
N ARG A 20 20.57 7.02 9.14
CA ARG A 20 20.81 5.97 8.13
C ARG A 20 19.80 4.81 8.22
N GLN A 21 19.34 4.52 9.43
CA GLN A 21 18.30 3.53 9.66
C GLN A 21 16.92 4.15 9.46
N VAL A 22 16.02 3.37 8.90
CA VAL A 22 14.62 3.78 8.74
C VAL A 22 14.00 4.09 10.10
N PRO A 23 13.55 5.31 10.35
CA PRO A 23 12.85 5.64 11.58
C PRO A 23 11.51 4.90 11.68
N ILE A 24 11.16 4.45 12.90
CA ILE A 24 9.82 3.92 13.18
C ILE A 24 8.95 5.08 13.64
N ILE A 25 8.03 5.52 12.80
CA ILE A 25 7.13 6.64 13.08
C ILE A 25 5.80 6.13 13.59
N GLN A 26 5.62 6.17 14.90
CA GLN A 26 4.42 5.74 15.61
C GLN A 26 3.47 6.92 15.90
N SER A 27 3.21 7.73 14.89
CA SER A 27 2.28 8.86 15.01
C SER A 27 1.00 8.59 14.23
N THR A 28 -0.14 8.93 14.81
CA THR A 28 -1.44 8.88 14.11
C THR A 28 -1.61 10.10 13.20
N THR A 29 -1.19 11.28 13.68
CA THR A 29 -1.36 12.56 13.00
C THR A 29 -0.03 13.29 12.89
N PHE A 30 0.05 14.24 11.98
CA PHE A 30 1.24 15.04 11.71
C PHE A 30 0.90 16.53 11.83
N LYS A 31 1.85 17.32 12.35
CA LYS A 31 1.67 18.75 12.58
C LYS A 31 2.15 19.56 11.37
N TYR A 32 1.34 20.50 10.97
CA TYR A 32 1.68 21.53 10.00
C TYR A 32 1.67 22.93 10.66
N ALA A 33 2.37 23.88 10.04
CA ALA A 33 2.49 25.23 10.59
C ALA A 33 1.16 25.99 10.50
N THR A 34 0.41 25.79 9.43
CA THR A 34 -0.86 26.46 9.16
C THR A 34 -1.96 25.49 8.75
N SER A 35 -3.21 25.90 8.91
CA SER A 35 -4.38 25.15 8.39
C SER A 35 -4.42 25.16 6.85
N GLU A 36 -3.86 26.18 6.22
CA GLU A 36 -3.76 26.27 4.76
C GLU A 36 -2.82 25.19 4.20
N ASP A 37 -1.66 24.97 4.83
CA ASP A 37 -0.74 23.89 4.45
C ASP A 37 -1.43 22.51 4.56
N MET A 38 -2.22 22.33 5.62
CA MET A 38 -2.99 21.10 5.81
C MET A 38 -4.10 20.96 4.75
N GLY A 39 -4.79 22.05 4.40
CA GLY A 39 -5.83 22.09 3.37
C GLY A 39 -5.30 21.58 2.02
N LYS A 40 -4.13 22.03 1.60
CA LYS A 40 -3.49 21.59 0.35
C LYS A 40 -3.25 20.09 0.25
N LEU A 41 -3.01 19.41 1.39
CA LEU A 41 -2.90 17.96 1.41
C LEU A 41 -4.24 17.26 1.17
N PHE A 42 -5.33 17.80 1.73
CA PHE A 42 -6.67 17.27 1.50
C PHE A 42 -7.15 17.53 0.07
N ASP A 43 -6.75 18.65 -0.53
CA ASP A 43 -7.06 19.01 -1.90
C ASP A 43 -6.13 18.33 -2.92
N LEU A 44 -5.16 17.52 -2.46
CA LEU A 44 -4.14 16.83 -3.27
C LEU A 44 -3.25 17.79 -4.08
N GLU A 45 -3.09 19.00 -3.60
CA GLU A 45 -2.24 20.04 -4.19
C GLU A 45 -0.80 20.00 -3.65
N ALA A 46 -0.57 19.28 -2.57
CA ALA A 46 0.73 19.07 -1.95
C ALA A 46 0.91 17.63 -1.48
N ASP A 47 2.15 17.15 -1.52
CA ASP A 47 2.54 15.87 -0.94
C ASP A 47 2.86 16.01 0.54
N GLY A 48 2.50 15.02 1.34
CA GLY A 48 2.84 14.97 2.76
C GLY A 48 2.00 13.99 3.55
N TYR A 49 2.40 13.81 4.80
CA TYR A 49 1.73 12.90 5.74
C TYR A 49 0.84 13.69 6.68
N PHE A 50 -0.42 13.35 6.80
CA PHE A 50 -1.32 13.99 7.76
C PHE A 50 -2.05 13.00 8.68
N TYR A 51 -2.25 11.77 8.24
CA TYR A 51 -2.91 10.72 9.02
C TYR A 51 -2.42 9.33 8.64
N SER A 52 -1.94 8.56 9.63
CA SER A 52 -1.28 7.25 9.38
C SER A 52 -2.19 6.16 8.80
N ARG A 53 -3.52 6.28 8.94
CA ARG A 53 -4.44 5.35 8.26
C ARG A 53 -4.35 5.48 6.74
N LEU A 54 -4.01 6.66 6.24
CA LEU A 54 -3.88 6.93 4.82
C LEU A 54 -2.44 6.71 4.36
N GLN A 55 -1.48 7.33 5.05
CA GLN A 55 -0.06 7.25 4.71
C GLN A 55 0.79 7.38 5.97
N ASN A 56 1.88 6.62 6.03
CA ASN A 56 2.87 6.71 7.09
C ASN A 56 4.27 6.51 6.49
N PRO A 57 5.26 7.35 6.86
CA PRO A 57 6.60 7.25 6.27
C PRO A 57 7.25 5.87 6.41
N THR A 58 7.05 5.20 7.54
CA THR A 58 7.60 3.85 7.77
C THR A 58 6.97 2.83 6.81
N ASN A 59 5.65 2.86 6.66
CA ASN A 59 4.93 1.97 5.75
C ASN A 59 5.33 2.21 4.29
N ASP A 60 5.47 3.47 3.90
CA ASP A 60 5.83 3.85 2.54
C ASP A 60 7.23 3.37 2.16
N ILE A 61 8.18 3.41 3.09
CA ILE A 61 9.53 2.89 2.86
C ILE A 61 9.49 1.38 2.61
N VAL A 62 8.70 0.63 3.38
CA VAL A 62 8.53 -0.82 3.18
C VAL A 62 7.86 -1.09 1.83
N ALA A 63 6.79 -0.36 1.51
CA ALA A 63 6.10 -0.48 0.23
C ALA A 63 7.04 -0.20 -0.95
N LYS A 64 7.82 0.89 -0.89
CA LYS A 64 8.83 1.24 -1.90
C LYS A 64 9.87 0.15 -2.08
N LYS A 65 10.39 -0.42 -0.98
CA LYS A 65 11.37 -1.51 -1.05
C LYS A 65 10.81 -2.75 -1.75
N ILE A 66 9.59 -3.17 -1.40
CA ILE A 66 8.91 -4.30 -2.05
C ILE A 66 8.67 -4.00 -3.52
N CYS A 67 8.22 -2.79 -3.84
CA CYS A 67 8.00 -2.33 -5.21
C CYS A 67 9.29 -2.43 -6.04
N GLU A 68 10.44 -2.00 -5.50
CA GLU A 68 11.73 -2.13 -6.18
C GLU A 68 12.16 -3.59 -6.39
N LEU A 69 11.92 -4.45 -5.40
CA LEU A 69 12.24 -5.89 -5.47
C LEU A 69 11.41 -6.62 -6.51
N GLU A 70 10.14 -6.27 -6.63
CA GLU A 70 9.19 -6.88 -7.57
C GLU A 70 9.22 -6.22 -8.97
N GLY A 71 9.95 -5.11 -9.13
CA GLY A 71 9.96 -4.33 -10.37
C GLY A 71 8.60 -3.70 -10.69
N GLY A 72 7.81 -3.41 -9.66
CA GLY A 72 6.49 -2.81 -9.76
C GLY A 72 6.53 -1.30 -10.00
N THR A 73 5.39 -0.72 -10.37
CA THR A 73 5.21 0.74 -10.50
C THR A 73 4.92 1.40 -9.16
N ALA A 74 4.13 0.74 -8.32
CA ALA A 74 3.79 1.18 -6.97
C ALA A 74 3.47 -0.04 -6.09
N ALA A 75 3.47 0.16 -4.78
CA ALA A 75 3.05 -0.84 -3.81
C ALA A 75 2.30 -0.17 -2.64
N MET A 76 1.38 -0.90 -2.05
CA MET A 76 0.62 -0.49 -0.88
C MET A 76 0.61 -1.63 0.13
N LEU A 77 0.79 -1.30 1.40
CA LEU A 77 0.65 -2.26 2.48
C LEU A 77 -0.81 -2.39 2.94
N THR A 78 -1.20 -3.59 3.26
CA THR A 78 -2.52 -3.91 3.81
C THR A 78 -2.40 -4.66 5.12
N SER A 79 -3.50 -4.75 5.89
CA SER A 79 -3.53 -5.43 7.19
C SER A 79 -3.40 -6.96 7.10
N SER A 80 -3.57 -7.54 5.92
CA SER A 80 -3.45 -8.98 5.68
C SER A 80 -3.31 -9.30 4.21
N GLY A 81 -2.76 -10.48 3.88
CA GLY A 81 -2.72 -10.98 2.50
C GLY A 81 -4.12 -11.14 1.90
N GLN A 82 -5.11 -11.50 2.71
CA GLN A 82 -6.50 -11.58 2.26
C GLN A 82 -7.07 -10.21 1.88
N ALA A 83 -6.74 -9.16 2.64
CA ALA A 83 -7.08 -7.79 2.29
C ALA A 83 -6.40 -7.35 1.00
N ALA A 84 -5.12 -7.72 0.80
CA ALA A 84 -4.40 -7.44 -0.44
C ALA A 84 -5.09 -8.08 -1.65
N THR A 85 -5.45 -9.37 -1.55
CA THR A 85 -6.17 -10.07 -2.62
C THR A 85 -7.54 -9.45 -2.89
N PHE A 86 -8.28 -9.11 -1.84
CA PHE A 86 -9.58 -8.45 -1.97
C PHE A 86 -9.47 -7.12 -2.70
N TYR A 87 -8.58 -6.22 -2.25
CA TYR A 87 -8.42 -4.90 -2.85
C TYR A 87 -7.90 -4.96 -4.29
N ALA A 88 -7.00 -5.90 -4.60
CA ALA A 88 -6.50 -6.07 -5.95
C ALA A 88 -7.63 -6.36 -6.97
N ILE A 89 -8.58 -7.22 -6.59
CA ILE A 89 -9.70 -7.57 -7.46
C ILE A 89 -10.82 -6.54 -7.38
N PHE A 90 -11.22 -6.12 -6.17
CA PHE A 90 -12.33 -5.18 -5.99
C PHE A 90 -12.05 -3.78 -6.57
N ASN A 91 -10.78 -3.42 -6.75
CA ASN A 91 -10.40 -2.17 -7.41
C ASN A 91 -10.73 -2.15 -8.91
N ILE A 92 -10.84 -3.31 -9.55
CA ILE A 92 -11.04 -3.44 -11.00
C ILE A 92 -12.34 -4.15 -11.38
N ALA A 93 -12.98 -4.84 -10.43
CA ALA A 93 -14.23 -5.58 -10.64
C ALA A 93 -15.36 -5.00 -9.78
N SER A 94 -16.51 -4.79 -10.38
CA SER A 94 -17.74 -4.26 -9.78
C SER A 94 -18.89 -5.27 -9.87
N CYS A 95 -20.03 -4.95 -9.28
CA CYS A 95 -21.25 -5.74 -9.42
C CYS A 95 -21.62 -5.90 -10.92
N GLY A 96 -21.81 -7.13 -11.36
CA GLY A 96 -22.06 -7.50 -12.74
C GLY A 96 -20.83 -7.94 -13.53
N ASP A 97 -19.63 -7.71 -12.99
CA ASP A 97 -18.38 -8.22 -13.58
C ASP A 97 -18.13 -9.67 -13.15
N HIS A 98 -17.20 -10.33 -13.82
CA HIS A 98 -16.79 -11.69 -13.46
C HIS A 98 -15.25 -11.84 -13.47
N VAL A 99 -14.79 -12.76 -12.63
CA VAL A 99 -13.36 -13.05 -12.44
C VAL A 99 -13.09 -14.51 -12.79
N VAL A 100 -12.08 -14.71 -13.64
CA VAL A 100 -11.60 -16.04 -13.99
C VAL A 100 -10.29 -16.31 -13.24
N SER A 101 -10.23 -17.38 -12.49
CA SER A 101 -9.05 -17.77 -11.73
C SER A 101 -8.77 -19.28 -11.86
N SER A 102 -7.52 -19.67 -11.56
CA SER A 102 -7.20 -21.10 -11.43
C SER A 102 -7.95 -21.74 -10.26
N SER A 103 -8.38 -22.98 -10.41
CA SER A 103 -8.92 -23.78 -9.30
C SER A 103 -7.88 -24.19 -8.25
N SER A 104 -6.59 -24.06 -8.57
CA SER A 104 -5.47 -24.44 -7.71
C SER A 104 -4.91 -23.27 -6.89
N ILE A 105 -5.69 -22.23 -6.66
CA ILE A 105 -5.30 -21.10 -5.81
C ILE A 105 -5.43 -21.43 -4.33
N TYR A 106 -4.82 -20.60 -3.49
CA TYR A 106 -4.97 -20.69 -2.04
C TYR A 106 -6.44 -20.73 -1.62
N GLY A 107 -6.80 -21.66 -0.73
CA GLY A 107 -8.20 -21.91 -0.33
C GLY A 107 -8.93 -20.68 0.21
N GLY A 108 -8.23 -19.76 0.90
CA GLY A 108 -8.79 -18.48 1.33
C GLY A 108 -9.19 -17.58 0.16
N SER A 109 -8.37 -17.52 -0.88
CA SER A 109 -8.66 -16.75 -2.11
C SER A 109 -9.79 -17.40 -2.91
N TYR A 110 -9.82 -18.74 -2.98
CA TYR A 110 -10.93 -19.45 -3.59
C TYR A 110 -12.26 -19.09 -2.90
N ASN A 111 -12.28 -19.14 -1.56
CA ASN A 111 -13.49 -18.82 -0.80
C ASN A 111 -13.88 -17.34 -0.93
N LEU A 112 -12.90 -16.44 -1.00
CA LEU A 112 -13.12 -15.02 -1.29
C LEU A 112 -13.88 -14.86 -2.62
N PHE A 113 -13.41 -15.48 -3.69
CA PHE A 113 -14.01 -15.33 -5.03
C PHE A 113 -15.33 -16.09 -5.14
N ALA A 114 -15.36 -17.37 -4.79
CA ALA A 114 -16.52 -18.21 -4.99
C ALA A 114 -17.72 -17.92 -4.06
N VAL A 115 -17.47 -17.31 -2.91
CA VAL A 115 -18.52 -17.05 -1.90
C VAL A 115 -18.68 -15.57 -1.61
N THR A 116 -17.60 -14.89 -1.18
CA THR A 116 -17.72 -13.52 -0.70
C THR A 116 -17.98 -12.53 -1.84
N MET A 117 -17.20 -12.57 -2.89
CA MET A 117 -17.36 -11.66 -4.04
C MET A 117 -18.65 -11.96 -4.82
N LYS A 118 -19.07 -13.21 -4.86
CA LYS A 118 -20.36 -13.57 -5.44
C LYS A 118 -21.55 -12.91 -4.73
N ARG A 119 -21.47 -12.74 -3.39
CA ARG A 119 -22.48 -11.97 -2.63
C ARG A 119 -22.47 -10.48 -2.96
N MET A 120 -21.39 -9.97 -3.50
CA MET A 120 -21.23 -8.59 -3.97
C MET A 120 -21.61 -8.44 -5.44
N GLY A 121 -22.09 -9.51 -6.07
CA GLY A 121 -22.52 -9.51 -7.48
C GLY A 121 -21.36 -9.63 -8.48
N VAL A 122 -20.17 -10.05 -8.04
CA VAL A 122 -19.05 -10.40 -8.93
C VAL A 122 -19.07 -11.92 -9.11
N GLU A 123 -19.06 -12.40 -10.36
CA GLU A 123 -19.13 -13.81 -10.75
C GLU A 123 -17.77 -14.39 -11.13
#